data_f89d0bc0055d2de50562ac39d426cbda
#
_entry.id   f89d0bc0055d2de50562ac39d426cbda
#
_cell.length_a   1.000
_cell.length_b   1.000
_cell.length_c   1.000
_cell.angle_alpha   90.00
_cell.angle_beta   90.00
_cell.angle_gamma   90.00
#
_symmetry.space_group_name_H-M   'P 1'
#
loop_
_entity.id
_entity.type
_entity.pdbx_description
1 polymer ?
#
loop_
_entity_poly.entity_id
_entity_poly.type
_entity_poly.pdbx_seq_one_letter_code
_entity_poly.pdbx_strand_id
1 'polypeptide(L)'
;MDESSEGRWLLLIHQLPPKPDYFRVKIWRRLQRLGSVAIKNSVYVLPKNEQTQEDFQWVLREIVEGGGDASLCEARFVEGLSDDQVEALFQAARGTEYDQVAEEARRLAETPLPDRQVEETRRTQSEVDLARLKRRLAELVAIDFFGAPGREAAEGLVSGVEARMRDKRLGKQIMSTAVARREDFQGKTWVTRKGIYVDRMASAWFIRRFIDSGARFKFVPAKGYNPLSGELRFDMFEAEFTHEGDRCTLEVLIERIGLNEPALGPIAEIVHDIDLKDSKYSRQETAGIDRLIAGIAMAHKDDETRLARGTAVFDDLYEYFKRKRG
;
A
#
# COMPACT_ATOMS: atom_id res chain seq x y z
N MET A 1 3.24 36.24 10.64
CA MET A 1 4.43 35.69 9.95
C MET A 1 3.91 34.55 9.09
N ASP A 2 4.17 34.64 7.81
CA ASP A 2 3.55 33.82 6.77
C ASP A 2 4.11 32.39 6.84
N GLU A 3 3.28 31.40 7.22
CA GLU A 3 3.63 29.97 7.25
C GLU A 3 4.01 29.42 5.86
N SER A 4 3.86 30.23 4.80
CA SER A 4 4.16 29.87 3.41
C SER A 4 5.65 29.94 3.03
N SER A 5 6.55 30.36 3.95
CA SER A 5 7.97 30.58 3.62
C SER A 5 8.91 29.43 4.05
N GLU A 6 8.47 28.46 4.84
CA GLU A 6 9.30 27.34 5.25
C GLU A 6 9.42 26.28 4.16
N GLY A 7 10.65 25.79 3.93
CA GLY A 7 10.93 24.71 2.99
C GLY A 7 10.29 23.40 3.46
N ARG A 8 9.55 22.74 2.60
CA ARG A 8 8.91 21.42 2.87
C ARG A 8 9.91 20.26 2.82
N TRP A 9 11.03 20.49 2.14
CA TRP A 9 11.99 19.44 1.80
C TRP A 9 13.36 19.71 2.40
N LEU A 10 14.08 18.63 2.69
CA LEU A 10 15.51 18.64 2.96
C LEU A 10 16.23 18.08 1.74
N LEU A 11 17.21 18.81 1.23
CA LEU A 11 18.06 18.36 0.13
C LEU A 11 19.46 18.10 0.66
N LEU A 12 19.95 16.89 0.45
CA LEU A 12 21.37 16.54 0.61
C LEU A 12 22.02 16.57 -0.75
N ILE A 13 22.91 17.54 -0.96
CA ILE A 13 23.72 17.72 -2.17
C ILE A 13 25.11 17.20 -1.83
N HIS A 14 25.66 16.27 -2.63
CA HIS A 14 26.94 15.68 -2.27
C HIS A 14 27.82 15.37 -3.48
N GLN A 15 29.11 15.30 -3.24
CA GLN A 15 30.10 14.79 -4.16
C GLN A 15 31.00 13.78 -3.42
N LEU A 16 30.92 12.51 -3.84
CA LEU A 16 31.71 11.44 -3.23
C LEU A 16 33.07 11.33 -3.92
N PRO A 17 34.13 10.98 -3.17
CA PRO A 17 35.45 10.75 -3.75
C PRO A 17 35.41 9.58 -4.74
N PRO A 18 36.28 9.60 -5.79
CA PRO A 18 36.29 8.54 -6.80
C PRO A 18 36.73 7.18 -6.24
N LYS A 19 37.47 7.17 -5.14
CA LYS A 19 37.95 5.97 -4.43
C LYS A 19 37.84 6.19 -2.91
N PRO A 20 37.63 5.12 -2.12
CA PRO A 20 37.42 3.74 -2.55
C PRO A 20 35.94 3.47 -2.97
N ASP A 21 35.72 2.54 -3.89
CA ASP A 21 34.38 2.22 -4.44
C ASP A 21 33.39 1.76 -3.37
N TYR A 22 33.84 1.05 -2.33
CA TYR A 22 32.96 0.60 -1.23
C TYR A 22 32.28 1.77 -0.50
N PHE A 23 32.93 2.95 -0.45
CA PHE A 23 32.38 4.12 0.22
C PHE A 23 31.12 4.64 -0.47
N ARG A 24 31.11 4.67 -1.81
CA ARG A 24 29.94 5.03 -2.59
C ARG A 24 28.77 4.09 -2.33
N VAL A 25 29.04 2.79 -2.29
CA VAL A 25 28.02 1.78 -1.97
C VAL A 25 27.49 1.93 -0.56
N LYS A 26 28.39 2.25 0.41
CA LYS A 26 28.02 2.48 1.82
C LYS A 26 27.07 3.67 1.95
N ILE A 27 27.41 4.83 1.38
CA ILE A 27 26.56 6.03 1.41
C ILE A 27 25.23 5.78 0.69
N TRP A 28 25.27 5.18 -0.49
CA TRP A 28 24.05 4.83 -1.22
C TRP A 28 23.11 3.93 -0.40
N ARG A 29 23.63 2.86 0.23
CA ARG A 29 22.82 1.98 1.09
C ARG A 29 22.26 2.72 2.31
N ARG A 30 23.00 3.67 2.86
CA ARG A 30 22.53 4.48 3.98
C ARG A 30 21.36 5.38 3.54
N LEU A 31 21.49 6.07 2.41
CA LEU A 31 20.43 6.90 1.83
C LEU A 31 19.16 6.09 1.52
N GLN A 32 19.32 4.87 1.00
CA GLN A 32 18.19 3.97 0.77
C GLN A 32 17.48 3.59 2.10
N ARG A 33 18.22 3.28 3.15
CA ARG A 33 17.61 2.93 4.46
C ARG A 33 16.88 4.08 5.11
N LEU A 34 17.24 5.31 4.82
CA LEU A 34 16.52 6.50 5.27
C LEU A 34 15.26 6.77 4.45
N GLY A 35 15.03 6.02 3.40
CA GLY A 35 13.91 6.21 2.50
C GLY A 35 14.04 7.42 1.59
N SER A 36 15.23 8.03 1.49
CA SER A 36 15.46 9.18 0.61
C SER A 36 15.36 8.80 -0.85
N VAL A 37 14.92 9.74 -1.68
CA VAL A 37 14.87 9.56 -3.14
C VAL A 37 15.81 10.53 -3.85
N ALA A 38 16.41 10.07 -4.94
CA ALA A 38 17.28 10.91 -5.77
C ALA A 38 16.41 11.73 -6.73
N ILE A 39 16.56 13.05 -6.70
CA ILE A 39 15.96 13.96 -7.70
C ILE A 39 16.96 14.31 -8.81
N LYS A 40 18.23 14.20 -8.54
CA LYS A 40 19.38 14.30 -9.46
C LYS A 40 20.48 13.35 -8.97
N ASN A 41 21.48 13.07 -9.82
CA ASN A 41 22.55 12.10 -9.52
C ASN A 41 23.24 12.27 -8.15
N SER A 42 23.38 13.51 -7.67
CA SER A 42 24.06 13.84 -6.40
C SER A 42 23.17 14.64 -5.46
N VAL A 43 21.85 14.60 -5.65
CA VAL A 43 20.87 15.34 -4.86
C VAL A 43 19.78 14.40 -4.40
N TYR A 44 19.74 14.16 -3.09
CA TYR A 44 18.74 13.35 -2.42
C TYR A 44 17.78 14.22 -1.62
N VAL A 45 16.53 13.80 -1.54
CA VAL A 45 15.47 14.54 -0.85
C VAL A 45 14.84 13.68 0.23
N LEU A 46 14.48 14.33 1.36
CA LEU A 46 13.60 13.82 2.41
C LEU A 46 12.54 14.89 2.76
N PRO A 47 11.37 14.50 3.26
CA PRO A 47 10.45 15.47 3.87
C PRO A 47 11.08 16.07 5.12
N LYS A 48 10.89 17.39 5.34
CA LYS A 48 11.45 18.10 6.49
C LYS A 48 10.72 17.70 7.77
N ASN A 49 11.45 17.14 8.72
CA ASN A 49 11.11 16.97 10.12
C ASN A 49 12.42 16.81 10.94
N GLU A 50 12.32 16.82 12.25
CA GLU A 50 13.49 16.73 13.13
C GLU A 50 14.33 15.46 12.91
N GLN A 51 13.66 14.30 12.76
CA GLN A 51 14.34 13.03 12.55
C GLN A 51 15.06 12.98 11.19
N THR A 52 14.41 13.37 10.10
CA THR A 52 15.02 13.34 8.77
C THR A 52 16.14 14.37 8.63
N GLN A 53 16.07 15.47 9.36
CA GLN A 53 17.15 16.45 9.44
C GLN A 53 18.38 15.87 10.16
N GLU A 54 18.19 15.23 11.31
CA GLU A 54 19.26 14.54 12.02
C GLU A 54 19.88 13.44 11.17
N ASP A 55 19.05 12.63 10.53
CA ASP A 55 19.49 11.55 9.64
C ASP A 55 20.40 12.06 8.52
N PHE A 56 20.01 13.14 7.83
CA PHE A 56 20.84 13.74 6.78
C PHE A 56 22.10 14.42 7.34
N GLN A 57 22.07 14.99 8.54
CA GLN A 57 23.27 15.54 9.18
C GLN A 57 24.31 14.44 9.47
N TRP A 58 23.86 13.24 9.87
CA TRP A 58 24.76 12.10 10.04
C TRP A 58 25.37 11.64 8.74
N VAL A 59 24.57 11.56 7.66
CA VAL A 59 25.10 11.20 6.33
C VAL A 59 26.09 12.24 5.82
N LEU A 60 25.80 13.53 6.01
CA LEU A 60 26.69 14.62 5.65
C LEU A 60 28.06 14.49 6.34
N ARG A 61 28.05 14.30 7.67
CA ARG A 61 29.29 14.10 8.44
C ARG A 61 30.10 12.91 7.92
N GLU A 62 29.42 11.78 7.68
CA GLU A 62 30.07 10.58 7.16
C GLU A 62 30.69 10.81 5.77
N ILE A 63 30.04 11.59 4.90
CA ILE A 63 30.57 11.96 3.57
C ILE A 63 31.83 12.81 3.71
N VAL A 64 31.78 13.85 4.56
CA VAL A 64 32.92 14.76 4.79
C VAL A 64 34.11 14.03 5.43
N GLU A 65 33.88 13.22 6.44
CA GLU A 65 34.92 12.38 7.08
C GLU A 65 35.52 11.37 6.07
N GLY A 66 34.75 10.91 5.11
CA GLY A 66 35.20 10.05 4.03
C GLY A 66 35.94 10.76 2.89
N GLY A 67 36.19 12.07 3.02
CA GLY A 67 36.90 12.88 2.02
C GLY A 67 36.03 13.34 0.84
N GLY A 68 34.71 13.28 0.99
CA GLY A 68 33.73 13.86 0.08
C GLY A 68 33.37 15.28 0.46
N ASP A 69 32.48 15.88 -0.31
CA ASP A 69 31.84 17.17 -0.02
C ASP A 69 30.34 17.01 0.04
N ALA A 70 29.66 17.66 0.99
CA ALA A 70 28.24 17.62 1.13
C ALA A 70 27.67 18.89 1.76
N SER A 71 26.47 19.26 1.33
CA SER A 71 25.68 20.36 1.88
C SER A 71 24.25 19.89 2.14
N LEU A 72 23.69 20.34 3.26
CA LEU A 72 22.30 20.12 3.61
C LEU A 72 21.56 21.46 3.57
N CYS A 73 20.45 21.52 2.85
CA CYS A 73 19.63 22.72 2.80
C CYS A 73 18.15 22.41 2.92
N GLU A 74 17.38 23.36 3.42
CA GLU A 74 15.93 23.38 3.31
C GLU A 74 15.54 23.94 1.95
N ALA A 75 14.55 23.33 1.31
CA ALA A 75 14.17 23.70 -0.04
C ALA A 75 12.65 23.73 -0.23
N ARG A 76 12.27 24.66 -1.09
CA ARG A 76 10.99 24.72 -1.76
C ARG A 76 11.25 24.78 -3.25
N PHE A 77 10.59 23.91 -4.01
CA PHE A 77 10.68 23.95 -5.47
C PHE A 77 9.88 25.15 -6.00
N VAL A 78 10.53 25.99 -6.78
CA VAL A 78 9.91 27.21 -7.38
C VAL A 78 9.48 26.91 -8.81
N GLU A 79 10.27 26.10 -9.53
CA GLU A 79 10.06 25.75 -10.93
C GLU A 79 10.70 24.39 -11.24
N GLY A 80 10.18 23.69 -12.24
CA GLY A 80 10.66 22.39 -12.69
C GLY A 80 9.96 21.23 -12.00
N LEU A 81 10.33 20.90 -10.75
CA LEU A 81 9.65 19.89 -9.94
C LEU A 81 8.58 20.53 -9.04
N SER A 82 7.40 19.93 -8.99
CA SER A 82 6.38 20.26 -7.97
C SER A 82 6.49 19.30 -6.76
N ASP A 83 5.90 19.70 -5.63
CA ASP A 83 5.82 18.84 -4.44
C ASP A 83 5.11 17.53 -4.74
N ASP A 84 4.01 17.56 -5.51
CA ASP A 84 3.28 16.36 -5.94
C ASP A 84 4.18 15.39 -6.75
N GLN A 85 5.07 15.93 -7.60
CA GLN A 85 6.01 15.13 -8.37
C GLN A 85 7.09 14.50 -7.48
N VAL A 86 7.54 15.23 -6.46
CA VAL A 86 8.50 14.67 -5.49
C VAL A 86 7.85 13.59 -4.66
N GLU A 87 6.61 13.79 -4.18
CA GLU A 87 5.86 12.74 -3.49
C GLU A 87 5.66 11.50 -4.35
N ALA A 88 5.38 11.68 -5.65
CA ALA A 88 5.24 10.57 -6.59
C ALA A 88 6.54 9.75 -6.73
N LEU A 89 7.72 10.37 -6.61
CA LEU A 89 8.99 9.63 -6.59
C LEU A 89 9.11 8.74 -5.35
N PHE A 90 8.69 9.24 -4.16
CA PHE A 90 8.66 8.42 -2.95
C PHE A 90 7.68 7.27 -3.08
N GLN A 91 6.47 7.53 -3.55
CA GLN A 91 5.44 6.51 -3.76
C GLN A 91 5.88 5.44 -4.76
N ALA A 92 6.50 5.83 -5.87
CA ALA A 92 7.01 4.88 -6.87
C ALA A 92 8.13 3.99 -6.30
N ALA A 93 9.08 4.58 -5.55
CA ALA A 93 10.16 3.84 -4.93
C ALA A 93 9.64 2.82 -3.90
N ARG A 94 8.75 3.24 -3.00
CA ARG A 94 8.15 2.37 -1.96
C ARG A 94 7.21 1.34 -2.56
N GLY A 95 6.39 1.72 -3.56
CA GLY A 95 5.50 0.79 -4.26
C GLY A 95 6.27 -0.40 -4.85
N THR A 96 7.40 -0.14 -5.53
CA THR A 96 8.26 -1.22 -6.04
C THR A 96 8.77 -2.15 -4.94
N GLU A 97 9.09 -1.62 -3.75
CA GLU A 97 9.57 -2.43 -2.63
C GLU A 97 8.41 -3.23 -1.98
N TYR A 98 7.20 -2.67 -1.90
CA TYR A 98 6.01 -3.40 -1.47
C TYR A 98 5.64 -4.54 -2.43
N ASP A 99 5.72 -4.29 -3.74
CA ASP A 99 5.50 -5.34 -4.76
C ASP A 99 6.49 -6.51 -4.56
N GLN A 100 7.75 -6.23 -4.22
CA GLN A 100 8.74 -7.28 -3.91
C GLN A 100 8.40 -8.06 -2.64
N VAL A 101 7.96 -7.38 -1.58
CA VAL A 101 7.53 -8.02 -0.32
C VAL A 101 6.31 -8.90 -0.58
N ALA A 102 5.33 -8.41 -1.35
CA ALA A 102 4.15 -9.16 -1.75
C ALA A 102 4.50 -10.45 -2.51
N GLU A 103 5.41 -10.34 -3.47
CA GLU A 103 5.88 -11.48 -4.26
C GLU A 103 6.64 -12.52 -3.43
N GLU A 104 7.48 -12.08 -2.47
CA GLU A 104 8.15 -12.98 -1.53
C GLU A 104 7.13 -13.68 -0.61
N ALA A 105 6.09 -12.97 -0.16
CA ALA A 105 5.02 -13.52 0.67
C ALA A 105 4.20 -14.58 -0.10
N ARG A 106 3.86 -14.34 -1.38
CA ARG A 106 3.17 -15.33 -2.23
C ARG A 106 3.99 -16.61 -2.37
N ARG A 107 5.29 -16.49 -2.72
CA ARG A 107 6.18 -17.66 -2.82
C ARG A 107 6.26 -18.45 -1.52
N LEU A 108 6.28 -17.76 -0.39
CA LEU A 108 6.27 -18.43 0.92
C LEU A 108 4.93 -19.11 1.20
N ALA A 109 3.81 -18.51 0.76
CA ALA A 109 2.48 -19.11 0.87
C ALA A 109 2.30 -20.35 0.00
N GLU A 110 2.86 -20.38 -1.22
CA GLU A 110 2.79 -21.51 -2.15
C GLU A 110 3.68 -22.69 -1.74
N THR A 111 4.72 -22.45 -0.94
CA THR A 111 5.61 -23.50 -0.47
C THR A 111 4.81 -24.55 0.30
N PRO A 112 4.75 -25.83 -0.16
CA PRO A 112 4.06 -26.89 0.57
C PRO A 112 4.63 -27.00 1.97
N LEU A 113 3.77 -26.84 2.98
CA LEU A 113 4.19 -27.06 4.36
C LEU A 113 4.37 -28.57 4.54
N PRO A 114 5.57 -29.05 4.90
CA PRO A 114 5.93 -30.47 4.84
C PRO A 114 5.11 -31.36 5.76
N ASP A 115 4.98 -32.64 5.35
CA ASP A 115 4.36 -33.72 6.14
C ASP A 115 5.31 -34.20 7.24
N ARG A 116 4.80 -34.86 8.27
CA ARG A 116 5.36 -35.08 9.62
C ARG A 116 6.82 -35.50 9.79
N GLN A 117 7.55 -35.96 8.79
CA GLN A 117 8.89 -36.56 8.97
C GLN A 117 10.08 -35.78 8.34
N VAL A 118 9.85 -34.79 7.46
CA VAL A 118 10.90 -33.88 6.93
C VAL A 118 10.73 -32.47 7.54
N GLU A 119 9.99 -32.43 8.59
CA GLU A 119 9.14 -31.34 9.04
C GLU A 119 9.89 -30.24 9.81
N GLU A 120 10.80 -30.60 10.69
CA GLU A 120 11.34 -29.65 11.67
C GLU A 120 12.29 -28.62 11.03
N THR A 121 13.18 -29.07 10.17
CA THR A 121 14.16 -28.17 9.52
C THR A 121 13.50 -27.24 8.51
N ARG A 122 12.57 -27.74 7.68
CA ARG A 122 11.86 -26.90 6.70
C ARG A 122 10.87 -25.94 7.38
N ARG A 123 10.24 -26.36 8.47
CA ARG A 123 9.35 -25.54 9.26
C ARG A 123 10.11 -24.39 9.91
N THR A 124 11.25 -24.67 10.53
CA THR A 124 12.14 -23.66 11.10
C THR A 124 12.59 -22.66 10.03
N GLN A 125 12.92 -23.14 8.82
CA GLN A 125 13.29 -22.26 7.71
C GLN A 125 12.14 -21.33 7.31
N SER A 126 10.91 -21.83 7.16
CA SER A 126 9.74 -21.00 6.82
C SER A 126 9.41 -19.96 7.92
N GLU A 127 9.59 -20.33 9.19
CA GLU A 127 9.43 -19.38 10.31
C GLU A 127 10.50 -18.27 10.28
N VAL A 128 11.76 -18.61 9.94
CA VAL A 128 12.85 -17.65 9.77
C VAL A 128 12.59 -16.73 8.58
N ASP A 129 12.11 -17.28 7.47
CA ASP A 129 11.79 -16.50 6.26
C ASP A 129 10.62 -15.53 6.51
N LEU A 130 9.57 -15.98 7.21
CA LEU A 130 8.46 -15.12 7.62
C LEU A 130 8.93 -14.01 8.56
N ALA A 131 9.77 -14.33 9.56
CA ALA A 131 10.30 -13.32 10.49
C ALA A 131 11.16 -12.27 9.76
N ARG A 132 11.96 -12.70 8.76
CA ARG A 132 12.75 -11.80 7.91
C ARG A 132 11.84 -10.89 7.09
N LEU A 133 10.77 -11.46 6.51
CA LEU A 133 9.82 -10.72 5.68
C LEU A 133 9.04 -9.69 6.50
N LYS A 134 8.57 -10.06 7.69
CA LYS A 134 7.92 -9.13 8.65
C LYS A 134 8.84 -7.97 9.04
N ARG A 135 10.11 -8.25 9.33
CA ARG A 135 11.08 -7.19 9.63
C ARG A 135 11.29 -6.26 8.46
N ARG A 136 11.46 -6.80 7.23
CA ARG A 136 11.61 -6.00 6.02
C ARG A 136 10.39 -5.12 5.77
N LEU A 137 9.18 -5.67 5.95
CA LEU A 137 7.94 -4.91 5.83
C LEU A 137 7.87 -3.77 6.87
N ALA A 138 8.22 -4.02 8.12
CA ALA A 138 8.24 -3.01 9.17
C ALA A 138 9.26 -1.89 8.88
N GLU A 139 10.46 -2.23 8.39
CA GLU A 139 11.48 -1.27 7.96
C GLU A 139 10.97 -0.40 6.79
N LEU A 140 10.28 -1.01 5.83
CA LEU A 140 9.69 -0.30 4.69
C LEU A 140 8.57 0.66 5.10
N VAL A 141 7.68 0.21 5.98
CA VAL A 141 6.60 1.05 6.55
C VAL A 141 7.15 2.27 7.29
N ALA A 142 8.27 2.12 8.00
CA ALA A 142 8.88 3.22 8.73
C ALA A 142 9.32 4.38 7.83
N ILE A 143 9.77 4.08 6.61
CA ILE A 143 10.27 5.05 5.62
C ILE A 143 9.25 5.37 4.51
N ASP A 144 8.02 4.88 4.62
CA ASP A 144 6.93 5.24 3.74
C ASP A 144 6.26 6.54 4.24
N PHE A 145 6.78 7.67 3.80
CA PHE A 145 6.35 9.00 4.25
C PHE A 145 4.98 9.40 3.68
N PHE A 146 4.60 8.88 2.51
CA PHE A 146 3.46 9.37 1.73
C PHE A 146 2.42 8.29 1.40
N GLY A 147 2.52 7.12 2.03
CA GLY A 147 1.54 6.05 1.85
C GLY A 147 1.54 5.49 0.43
N ALA A 148 2.63 4.83 0.06
CA ALA A 148 2.78 4.25 -1.27
C ALA A 148 1.74 3.15 -1.55
N PRO A 149 1.33 2.97 -2.82
CA PRO A 149 0.46 1.87 -3.22
C PRO A 149 1.13 0.51 -2.98
N GLY A 150 0.32 -0.53 -2.78
CA GLY A 150 0.79 -1.91 -2.56
C GLY A 150 1.10 -2.27 -1.10
N ARG A 151 1.08 -1.29 -0.17
CA ARG A 151 1.31 -1.54 1.24
C ARG A 151 0.29 -2.52 1.83
N GLU A 152 -1.00 -2.27 1.62
CA GLU A 152 -2.09 -3.08 2.15
C GLU A 152 -2.02 -4.52 1.61
N ALA A 153 -1.75 -4.67 0.32
CA ALA A 153 -1.55 -5.97 -0.31
C ALA A 153 -0.38 -6.74 0.33
N ALA A 154 0.77 -6.08 0.53
CA ALA A 154 1.93 -6.69 1.18
C ALA A 154 1.64 -7.10 2.64
N GLU A 155 0.99 -6.22 3.42
CA GLU A 155 0.58 -6.49 4.80
C GLU A 155 -0.42 -7.66 4.87
N GLY A 156 -1.41 -7.70 3.99
CA GLY A 156 -2.41 -8.78 3.89
C GLY A 156 -1.78 -10.13 3.58
N LEU A 157 -0.91 -10.18 2.59
CA LEU A 157 -0.19 -11.41 2.21
C LEU A 157 0.70 -11.94 3.34
N VAL A 158 1.49 -11.06 3.98
CA VAL A 158 2.35 -11.44 5.11
C VAL A 158 1.52 -11.94 6.29
N SER A 159 0.42 -11.29 6.62
CA SER A 159 -0.52 -11.71 7.67
C SER A 159 -1.20 -13.03 7.34
N GLY A 160 -1.55 -13.26 6.06
CA GLY A 160 -2.11 -14.52 5.59
C GLY A 160 -1.15 -15.70 5.75
N VAL A 161 0.15 -15.51 5.42
CA VAL A 161 1.19 -16.51 5.65
C VAL A 161 1.32 -16.84 7.15
N GLU A 162 1.32 -15.82 8.00
CA GLU A 162 1.40 -16.00 9.47
C GLU A 162 0.19 -16.77 10.01
N ALA A 163 -1.03 -16.42 9.60
CA ALA A 163 -2.25 -17.11 9.98
C ALA A 163 -2.22 -18.59 9.57
N ARG A 164 -1.85 -18.88 8.32
CA ARG A 164 -1.71 -20.26 7.80
C ARG A 164 -0.71 -21.09 8.59
N MET A 165 0.44 -20.51 8.97
CA MET A 165 1.43 -21.18 9.80
C MET A 165 0.91 -21.45 11.22
N ARG A 166 0.18 -20.48 11.81
CA ARG A 166 -0.42 -20.59 13.14
C ARG A 166 -1.53 -21.65 13.19
N ASP A 167 -2.42 -21.66 12.20
CA ASP A 167 -3.57 -22.59 12.16
C ASP A 167 -3.10 -24.05 12.01
N LYS A 168 -2.06 -24.30 11.25
CA LYS A 168 -1.39 -25.63 11.22
C LYS A 168 -0.77 -26.03 12.57
N ARG A 169 -0.20 -25.06 13.33
CA ARG A 169 0.30 -25.35 14.69
C ARG A 169 -0.81 -25.81 15.64
N LEU A 170 -2.00 -25.23 15.50
CA LEU A 170 -3.13 -25.48 16.38
C LEU A 170 -4.03 -26.64 15.92
N GLY A 171 -3.75 -27.25 14.75
CA GLY A 171 -4.59 -28.32 14.16
C GLY A 171 -6.02 -27.84 13.82
N LYS A 172 -6.21 -26.53 13.69
CA LYS A 172 -7.51 -25.92 13.36
C LYS A 172 -7.70 -25.86 11.84
N GLN A 173 -8.78 -26.45 11.36
CA GLN A 173 -9.33 -26.10 10.05
C GLN A 173 -9.78 -24.63 10.09
N ILE A 174 -9.57 -23.93 8.96
CA ILE A 174 -10.00 -22.55 8.75
C ILE A 174 -11.48 -22.45 9.13
N MET A 175 -11.77 -21.79 10.25
CA MET A 175 -13.14 -21.45 10.59
C MET A 175 -13.57 -20.30 9.66
N SER A 176 -14.59 -20.56 8.85
CA SER A 176 -15.33 -19.52 8.11
C SER A 176 -15.64 -18.35 9.05
N THR A 177 -15.20 -17.17 8.67
CA THR A 177 -15.55 -15.91 9.37
C THR A 177 -17.07 -15.79 9.44
N ALA A 178 -17.63 -15.51 10.59
CA ALA A 178 -19.07 -15.33 10.75
C ALA A 178 -19.58 -14.24 9.79
N VAL A 179 -20.63 -14.56 9.04
CA VAL A 179 -21.30 -13.60 8.15
C VAL A 179 -21.82 -12.45 9.00
N ALA A 180 -21.34 -11.25 8.74
CA ALA A 180 -21.73 -10.05 9.44
C ALA A 180 -23.13 -9.58 8.98
N ARG A 181 -23.95 -9.07 9.87
CA ARG A 181 -25.29 -8.60 9.52
C ARG A 181 -25.20 -7.20 8.90
N ARG A 182 -25.89 -6.98 7.78
CA ARG A 182 -25.91 -5.67 7.11
C ARG A 182 -26.41 -4.56 8.02
N GLU A 183 -27.32 -4.86 8.94
CA GLU A 183 -27.91 -3.90 9.90
C GLU A 183 -26.85 -3.28 10.79
N ASP A 184 -25.77 -4.00 11.10
CA ASP A 184 -24.69 -3.54 11.98
C ASP A 184 -23.86 -2.42 11.34
N PHE A 185 -23.98 -2.24 10.02
CA PHE A 185 -23.19 -1.29 9.22
C PHE A 185 -23.98 -0.06 8.74
N GLN A 186 -25.29 0.02 9.06
CA GLN A 186 -26.13 1.13 8.63
C GLN A 186 -25.76 2.43 9.36
N GLY A 187 -25.80 3.55 8.64
CA GLY A 187 -25.56 4.89 9.18
C GLY A 187 -24.14 5.16 9.65
N LYS A 188 -23.18 4.30 9.31
CA LYS A 188 -21.78 4.47 9.67
C LYS A 188 -21.05 5.47 8.77
N THR A 189 -19.96 6.03 9.28
CA THR A 189 -19.00 6.74 8.48
C THR A 189 -17.86 5.80 8.13
N TRP A 190 -17.63 5.59 6.84
CA TRP A 190 -16.59 4.72 6.33
C TRP A 190 -15.33 5.52 6.04
N VAL A 191 -14.22 5.10 6.64
CA VAL A 191 -12.96 5.84 6.59
C VAL A 191 -11.92 5.05 5.80
N THR A 192 -11.29 5.71 4.85
CA THR A 192 -10.13 5.18 4.15
C THR A 192 -9.10 6.29 3.94
N ARG A 193 -7.91 5.94 3.49
CA ARG A 193 -6.86 6.96 3.24
C ARG A 193 -7.10 7.72 1.93
N LYS A 194 -6.56 8.94 1.88
CA LYS A 194 -6.54 9.79 0.69
C LYS A 194 -5.83 9.12 -0.47
N GLY A 195 -6.12 9.59 -1.69
CA GLY A 195 -5.55 9.04 -2.91
C GLY A 195 -6.20 7.71 -3.28
N ILE A 196 -7.55 7.67 -3.29
CA ILE A 196 -8.28 6.43 -3.59
C ILE A 196 -7.97 5.93 -5.01
N TYR A 197 -7.81 4.62 -5.12
CA TYR A 197 -7.56 3.90 -6.36
C TYR A 197 -8.54 2.72 -6.48
N VAL A 198 -8.28 1.76 -7.34
CA VAL A 198 -9.23 0.75 -7.78
C VAL A 198 -9.97 0.05 -6.64
N ASP A 199 -9.27 -0.56 -5.68
CA ASP A 199 -9.90 -1.35 -4.60
C ASP A 199 -10.71 -0.46 -3.64
N ARG A 200 -10.19 0.74 -3.28
CA ARG A 200 -10.95 1.73 -2.48
C ARG A 200 -12.19 2.24 -3.17
N MET A 201 -12.10 2.50 -4.49
CA MET A 201 -13.26 2.94 -5.28
C MET A 201 -14.31 1.83 -5.37
N ALA A 202 -13.88 0.60 -5.65
CA ALA A 202 -14.75 -0.56 -5.76
C ALA A 202 -15.38 -0.95 -4.41
N SER A 203 -14.60 -0.93 -3.33
CA SER A 203 -15.06 -1.18 -1.97
C SER A 203 -16.10 -0.14 -1.53
N ALA A 204 -15.84 1.14 -1.77
CA ALA A 204 -16.80 2.20 -1.46
C ALA A 204 -18.08 2.12 -2.31
N TRP A 205 -17.95 1.78 -3.60
CA TRP A 205 -19.10 1.48 -4.45
C TRP A 205 -19.92 0.32 -3.91
N PHE A 206 -19.28 -0.81 -3.53
CA PHE A 206 -19.92 -1.97 -2.96
C PHE A 206 -20.67 -1.64 -1.66
N ILE A 207 -20.02 -0.88 -0.76
CA ILE A 207 -20.61 -0.42 0.50
C ILE A 207 -21.89 0.38 0.21
N ARG A 208 -21.83 1.38 -0.67
CA ARG A 208 -22.96 2.26 -0.97
C ARG A 208 -24.11 1.51 -1.67
N ARG A 209 -23.79 0.58 -2.55
CA ARG A 209 -24.81 -0.13 -3.32
C ARG A 209 -25.46 -1.28 -2.57
N PHE A 210 -24.69 -2.02 -1.78
CA PHE A 210 -25.13 -3.29 -1.21
C PHE A 210 -25.21 -3.33 0.32
N ILE A 211 -24.53 -2.43 1.02
CA ILE A 211 -24.53 -2.39 2.49
C ILE A 211 -25.39 -1.24 2.99
N ASP A 212 -25.02 0.00 2.70
CA ASP A 212 -25.68 1.21 3.18
C ASP A 212 -25.74 2.28 2.09
N SER A 213 -26.92 2.50 1.49
CA SER A 213 -27.12 3.51 0.45
C SER A 213 -26.88 4.95 0.92
N GLY A 214 -26.94 5.18 2.22
CA GLY A 214 -26.63 6.46 2.89
C GLY A 214 -25.20 6.56 3.41
N ALA A 215 -24.31 5.62 3.07
CA ALA A 215 -22.93 5.59 3.56
C ALA A 215 -22.18 6.90 3.29
N ARG A 216 -21.58 7.45 4.33
CA ARG A 216 -20.69 8.61 4.27
C ARG A 216 -19.26 8.14 4.25
N PHE A 217 -18.45 8.75 3.38
CA PHE A 217 -17.02 8.43 3.27
C PHE A 217 -16.17 9.57 3.80
N LYS A 218 -15.03 9.23 4.43
CA LYS A 218 -14.05 10.15 4.98
C LYS A 218 -12.66 9.72 4.53
N PHE A 219 -11.91 10.65 3.95
CA PHE A 219 -10.57 10.41 3.43
C PHE A 219 -9.53 11.04 4.35
N VAL A 220 -8.65 10.21 4.92
CA VAL A 220 -7.70 10.62 5.98
C VAL A 220 -6.25 10.42 5.53
N PRO A 221 -5.27 11.08 6.18
CA PRO A 221 -3.86 10.80 5.94
C PRO A 221 -3.51 9.32 6.19
N ALA A 222 -2.47 8.82 5.51
CA ALA A 222 -2.01 7.44 5.62
C ALA A 222 -1.49 7.05 7.03
N LYS A 223 -1.08 8.03 7.84
CA LYS A 223 -0.55 7.83 9.21
C LYS A 223 -1.25 8.75 10.21
N GLY A 224 -1.27 8.31 11.47
CA GLY A 224 -1.69 9.16 12.59
C GLY A 224 -3.20 9.35 12.74
N TYR A 225 -4.03 8.61 12.00
CA TYR A 225 -5.47 8.70 12.17
C TYR A 225 -5.97 7.71 13.23
N ASN A 226 -6.69 8.23 14.23
CA ASN A 226 -7.40 7.43 15.22
C ASN A 226 -8.91 7.48 14.92
N PRO A 227 -9.58 6.31 14.73
CA PRO A 227 -10.99 6.28 14.39
C PRO A 227 -11.85 6.78 15.55
N LEU A 228 -12.93 7.49 15.21
CA LEU A 228 -13.94 7.92 16.16
C LEU A 228 -14.99 6.82 16.38
N SER A 229 -15.75 6.92 17.49
CA SER A 229 -16.87 6.01 17.72
C SER A 229 -17.89 6.10 16.57
N GLY A 230 -18.28 4.96 16.00
CA GLY A 230 -19.21 4.87 14.87
C GLY A 230 -18.55 4.98 13.49
N GLU A 231 -17.23 5.12 13.42
CA GLU A 231 -16.49 5.00 12.18
C GLU A 231 -16.04 3.55 11.94
N LEU A 232 -16.03 3.13 10.68
CA LEU A 232 -15.51 1.85 10.21
C LEU A 232 -14.43 2.13 9.15
N ARG A 233 -13.28 1.53 9.32
CA ARG A 233 -12.16 1.71 8.38
C ARG A 233 -12.17 0.61 7.33
N PHE A 234 -11.81 0.96 6.10
CA PHE A 234 -11.63 -0.01 5.02
C PHE A 234 -10.41 0.35 4.15
N ASP A 235 -9.77 -0.66 3.64
CA ASP A 235 -8.59 -0.58 2.77
C ASP A 235 -7.52 0.40 3.28
N MET A 236 -7.15 0.20 4.54
CA MET A 236 -6.06 0.90 5.23
C MET A 236 -5.50 0.05 6.37
N PHE A 237 -4.34 0.43 6.87
CA PHE A 237 -3.65 -0.26 7.96
C PHE A 237 -4.55 -0.39 9.22
N GLU A 238 -4.57 -1.59 9.81
CA GLU A 238 -5.39 -1.94 10.99
C GLU A 238 -6.90 -1.67 10.81
N ALA A 239 -7.40 -1.66 9.58
CA ALA A 239 -8.81 -1.48 9.30
C ALA A 239 -9.63 -2.73 9.64
N GLU A 240 -10.90 -2.52 9.95
CA GLU A 240 -11.88 -3.58 10.15
C GLU A 240 -12.10 -4.42 8.89
N PHE A 241 -11.98 -3.80 7.73
CA PHE A 241 -12.04 -4.42 6.41
C PHE A 241 -10.80 -4.04 5.60
N THR A 242 -9.90 -4.98 5.41
CA THR A 242 -8.67 -4.80 4.66
C THR A 242 -8.29 -6.10 3.97
N HIS A 243 -7.20 -6.11 3.24
CA HIS A 243 -6.68 -7.32 2.61
C HIS A 243 -6.53 -8.48 3.59
N GLU A 244 -6.94 -9.67 3.18
CA GLU A 244 -6.81 -10.90 3.98
C GLU A 244 -6.20 -12.03 3.13
N GLY A 245 -4.97 -12.39 3.43
CA GLY A 245 -4.23 -13.36 2.63
C GLY A 245 -4.00 -12.83 1.21
N ASP A 246 -4.46 -13.57 0.21
CA ASP A 246 -4.38 -13.23 -1.21
C ASP A 246 -5.64 -12.54 -1.74
N ARG A 247 -6.46 -11.97 -0.88
CA ARG A 247 -7.72 -11.29 -1.24
C ARG A 247 -7.62 -9.79 -1.03
N CYS A 248 -8.09 -9.01 -2.01
CA CYS A 248 -8.24 -7.57 -1.88
C CYS A 248 -9.42 -7.21 -0.97
N THR A 249 -9.54 -5.95 -0.58
CA THR A 249 -10.57 -5.49 0.37
C THR A 249 -11.98 -5.70 -0.16
N LEU A 250 -12.22 -5.52 -1.44
CA LEU A 250 -13.52 -5.80 -2.06
C LEU A 250 -13.93 -7.26 -1.90
N GLU A 251 -13.02 -8.21 -2.15
CA GLU A 251 -13.29 -9.65 -1.98
C GLU A 251 -13.63 -9.98 -0.53
N VAL A 252 -12.89 -9.40 0.43
CA VAL A 252 -13.14 -9.56 1.86
C VAL A 252 -14.51 -9.00 2.26
N LEU A 253 -14.89 -7.84 1.74
CA LEU A 253 -16.22 -7.25 1.98
C LEU A 253 -17.34 -8.13 1.44
N ILE A 254 -17.25 -8.63 0.20
CA ILE A 254 -18.24 -9.51 -0.42
C ILE A 254 -18.43 -10.77 0.42
N GLU A 255 -17.34 -11.41 0.83
CA GLU A 255 -17.37 -12.64 1.63
C GLU A 255 -17.98 -12.41 3.01
N ARG A 256 -17.53 -11.38 3.73
CA ARG A 256 -18.01 -11.10 5.10
C ARG A 256 -19.47 -10.72 5.17
N ILE A 257 -19.98 -10.06 4.12
CA ILE A 257 -21.41 -9.74 3.99
C ILE A 257 -22.23 -10.95 3.54
N GLY A 258 -21.57 -11.95 2.95
CA GLY A 258 -22.23 -13.18 2.47
C GLY A 258 -23.21 -12.92 1.31
N LEU A 259 -22.94 -11.92 0.47
CA LEU A 259 -23.80 -11.57 -0.65
C LEU A 259 -23.56 -12.50 -1.84
N ASN A 260 -24.56 -13.33 -2.15
CA ASN A 260 -24.52 -14.18 -3.33
C ASN A 260 -25.10 -13.45 -4.56
N GLU A 261 -24.32 -12.56 -5.15
CA GLU A 261 -24.66 -11.81 -6.35
C GLU A 261 -23.66 -12.14 -7.48
N PRO A 262 -24.07 -12.94 -8.48
CA PRO A 262 -23.15 -13.48 -9.48
C PRO A 262 -22.40 -12.42 -10.30
N ALA A 263 -22.94 -11.21 -10.46
CA ALA A 263 -22.28 -10.13 -11.19
C ALA A 263 -21.08 -9.54 -10.43
N LEU A 264 -20.99 -9.77 -9.12
CA LEU A 264 -19.86 -9.29 -8.30
C LEU A 264 -18.57 -10.09 -8.53
N GLY A 265 -18.68 -11.39 -8.84
CA GLY A 265 -17.51 -12.24 -9.07
C GLY A 265 -16.55 -11.65 -10.12
N PRO A 266 -17.00 -11.42 -11.37
CA PRO A 266 -16.16 -10.81 -12.39
C PRO A 266 -15.58 -9.44 -12.02
N ILE A 267 -16.32 -8.61 -11.26
CA ILE A 267 -15.83 -7.32 -10.81
C ILE A 267 -14.72 -7.50 -9.77
N ALA A 268 -14.92 -8.39 -8.81
CA ALA A 268 -13.92 -8.70 -7.79
C ALA A 268 -12.62 -9.25 -8.42
N GLU A 269 -12.72 -10.12 -9.41
CA GLU A 269 -11.58 -10.66 -10.18
C GLU A 269 -10.81 -9.55 -10.92
N ILE A 270 -11.50 -8.58 -11.53
CA ILE A 270 -10.86 -7.43 -12.18
C ILE A 270 -10.13 -6.56 -11.17
N VAL A 271 -10.79 -6.22 -10.05
CA VAL A 271 -10.23 -5.38 -8.99
C VAL A 271 -9.01 -6.06 -8.38
N HIS A 272 -9.10 -7.36 -8.10
CA HIS A 272 -8.01 -8.18 -7.59
C HIS A 272 -6.76 -8.08 -8.47
N ASP A 273 -6.89 -8.38 -9.77
CA ASP A 273 -5.74 -8.38 -10.69
C ASP A 273 -5.09 -6.99 -10.84
N ILE A 274 -5.89 -5.91 -10.75
CA ILE A 274 -5.36 -4.53 -10.81
C ILE A 274 -4.64 -4.16 -9.50
N ASP A 275 -5.21 -4.52 -8.36
CA ASP A 275 -4.71 -4.09 -7.06
C ASP A 275 -3.51 -4.93 -6.59
N LEU A 276 -3.64 -6.27 -6.68
CA LEU A 276 -2.59 -7.21 -6.27
C LEU A 276 -1.52 -7.45 -7.34
N LYS A 277 -1.79 -7.09 -8.60
CA LYS A 277 -0.86 -7.19 -9.76
C LYS A 277 -0.31 -8.61 -10.00
N ASP A 278 -1.07 -9.62 -9.66
CA ASP A 278 -0.64 -11.03 -9.77
C ASP A 278 -1.21 -11.77 -10.98
N SER A 279 -2.14 -11.13 -11.70
CA SER A 279 -2.80 -11.69 -12.90
C SER A 279 -3.47 -13.04 -12.65
N LYS A 280 -3.96 -13.26 -11.44
CA LYS A 280 -4.56 -14.54 -10.99
C LYS A 280 -5.76 -14.94 -11.84
N TYR A 281 -6.59 -13.99 -12.24
CA TYR A 281 -7.81 -14.21 -13.01
C TYR A 281 -7.67 -13.85 -14.49
N SER A 282 -6.74 -12.97 -14.84
CA SER A 282 -6.40 -12.56 -16.21
C SER A 282 -7.61 -12.23 -17.10
N ARG A 283 -8.57 -11.48 -16.55
CA ARG A 283 -9.77 -11.09 -17.30
C ARG A 283 -9.44 -10.12 -18.43
N GLN A 284 -10.16 -10.23 -19.55
CA GLN A 284 -9.96 -9.37 -20.73
C GLN A 284 -10.23 -7.89 -20.42
N GLU A 285 -11.15 -7.62 -19.51
CA GLU A 285 -11.55 -6.26 -19.11
C GLU A 285 -10.48 -5.55 -18.24
N THR A 286 -9.63 -6.30 -17.54
CA THR A 286 -8.70 -5.80 -16.50
C THR A 286 -7.84 -4.62 -17.00
N ALA A 287 -7.15 -4.79 -18.13
CA ALA A 287 -6.25 -3.74 -18.64
C ALA A 287 -6.98 -2.46 -19.08
N GLY A 288 -8.23 -2.58 -19.55
CA GLY A 288 -9.07 -1.44 -19.92
C GLY A 288 -9.53 -0.66 -18.70
N ILE A 289 -10.00 -1.39 -17.69
CA ILE A 289 -10.48 -0.81 -16.43
C ILE A 289 -9.32 -0.16 -15.67
N ASP A 290 -8.15 -0.79 -15.60
CA ASP A 290 -6.96 -0.20 -14.96
C ASP A 290 -6.61 1.17 -15.57
N ARG A 291 -6.54 1.27 -16.90
CA ARG A 291 -6.27 2.54 -17.59
C ARG A 291 -7.34 3.60 -17.35
N LEU A 292 -8.61 3.20 -17.28
CA LEU A 292 -9.71 4.10 -17.01
C LEU A 292 -9.63 4.65 -15.58
N ILE A 293 -9.40 3.81 -14.58
CA ILE A 293 -9.22 4.19 -13.19
C ILE A 293 -7.98 5.08 -13.01
N ALA A 294 -6.86 4.72 -13.66
CA ALA A 294 -5.67 5.55 -13.69
C ALA A 294 -5.96 6.94 -14.28
N GLY A 295 -6.71 7.00 -15.38
CA GLY A 295 -7.13 8.27 -15.99
C GLY A 295 -7.98 9.12 -15.05
N ILE A 296 -8.91 8.51 -14.31
CA ILE A 296 -9.72 9.20 -13.28
C ILE A 296 -8.81 9.77 -12.18
N ALA A 297 -7.88 8.96 -11.67
CA ALA A 297 -6.96 9.37 -10.61
C ALA A 297 -6.02 10.50 -11.04
N MET A 298 -5.59 10.51 -12.31
CA MET A 298 -4.75 11.57 -12.88
C MET A 298 -5.52 12.87 -13.13
N ALA A 299 -6.76 12.76 -13.58
CA ALA A 299 -7.60 13.94 -13.93
C ALA A 299 -8.16 14.67 -12.71
N HIS A 300 -8.32 14.00 -11.58
CA HIS A 300 -8.97 14.54 -10.39
C HIS A 300 -8.08 14.39 -9.16
N LYS A 301 -7.82 15.49 -8.44
CA LYS A 301 -7.01 15.47 -7.21
C LYS A 301 -7.85 15.15 -5.96
N ASP A 302 -9.13 15.44 -6.00
CA ASP A 302 -10.04 15.27 -4.88
C ASP A 302 -10.68 13.87 -4.88
N ASP A 303 -10.69 13.24 -3.71
CA ASP A 303 -11.14 11.84 -3.55
C ASP A 303 -12.66 11.68 -3.67
N GLU A 304 -13.44 12.71 -3.38
CA GLU A 304 -14.90 12.65 -3.56
C GLU A 304 -15.26 12.57 -5.04
N THR A 305 -14.60 13.36 -5.88
CA THR A 305 -14.76 13.32 -7.34
C THR A 305 -14.25 11.98 -7.90
N ARG A 306 -13.10 11.48 -7.42
CA ARG A 306 -12.60 10.15 -7.80
C ARG A 306 -13.61 9.06 -7.46
N LEU A 307 -14.18 9.11 -6.25
CA LEU A 307 -15.20 8.15 -5.81
C LEU A 307 -16.44 8.21 -6.68
N ALA A 308 -16.97 9.40 -6.95
CA ALA A 308 -18.15 9.56 -7.78
C ALA A 308 -17.93 9.00 -9.20
N ARG A 309 -16.78 9.28 -9.81
CA ARG A 309 -16.41 8.77 -11.14
C ARG A 309 -16.17 7.26 -11.14
N GLY A 310 -15.43 6.75 -10.15
CA GLY A 310 -15.20 5.32 -10.00
C GLY A 310 -16.49 4.54 -9.75
N THR A 311 -17.39 5.07 -8.92
CA THR A 311 -18.72 4.46 -8.68
C THR A 311 -19.48 4.28 -9.99
N ALA A 312 -19.50 5.27 -10.88
CA ALA A 312 -20.17 5.17 -12.17
C ALA A 312 -19.57 4.04 -13.04
N VAL A 313 -18.24 3.89 -13.05
CA VAL A 313 -17.59 2.78 -13.78
C VAL A 313 -18.02 1.42 -13.24
N PHE A 314 -18.06 1.25 -11.92
CA PHE A 314 -18.48 -0.03 -11.31
C PHE A 314 -19.97 -0.30 -11.46
N ASP A 315 -20.82 0.72 -11.49
CA ASP A 315 -22.25 0.59 -11.81
C ASP A 315 -22.43 0.07 -13.24
N ASP A 316 -21.72 0.64 -14.22
CA ASP A 316 -21.78 0.20 -15.61
C ASP A 316 -21.26 -1.24 -15.79
N LEU A 317 -20.15 -1.59 -15.12
CA LEU A 317 -19.63 -2.96 -15.10
C LEU A 317 -20.62 -3.95 -14.47
N TYR A 318 -21.26 -3.56 -13.38
CA TYR A 318 -22.26 -4.39 -12.72
C TYR A 318 -23.46 -4.66 -13.63
N GLU A 319 -24.00 -3.64 -14.30
CA GLU A 319 -25.10 -3.80 -15.26
C GLU A 319 -24.68 -4.65 -16.48
N TYR A 320 -23.43 -4.50 -16.94
CA TYR A 320 -22.88 -5.33 -18.02
C TYR A 320 -22.85 -6.81 -17.64
N PHE A 321 -22.24 -7.16 -16.48
CA PHE A 321 -22.12 -8.55 -16.06
C PHE A 321 -23.46 -9.16 -15.63
N LYS A 322 -24.38 -8.36 -15.12
CA LYS A 322 -25.73 -8.80 -14.82
C LYS A 322 -26.50 -9.22 -16.08
N ARG A 323 -26.39 -8.48 -17.19
CA ARG A 323 -27.05 -8.75 -18.45
C ARG A 323 -26.41 -9.87 -19.28
N LYS A 324 -25.08 -10.03 -19.19
CA LYS A 324 -24.35 -11.06 -19.96
C LYS A 324 -24.72 -12.50 -19.57
N ARG A 325 -25.44 -12.68 -18.46
CA ARG A 325 -25.90 -13.99 -17.95
C ARG A 325 -27.37 -14.26 -18.20
N GLY A 326 -28.14 -13.35 -18.78
CA GLY A 326 -29.48 -13.54 -19.31
C GLY A 326 -29.39 -13.80 -20.81
#